data_ecb227583e8b4559cc291302b54ab9f5
#
_entry.id   ecb227583e8b4559cc291302b54ab9f5
#
_cell.length_a   1.000
_cell.length_b   1.000
_cell.length_c   1.000
_cell.angle_alpha   90.00
_cell.angle_beta   90.00
_cell.angle_gamma   90.00
#
_symmetry.space_group_name_H-M   'P 1'
#
loop_
_entity.id
_entity.type
_entity.pdbx_description
1 polymer ?
#
loop_
_entity_poly.entity_id
_entity_poly.type
_entity_poly.pdbx_seq_one_letter_code
_entity_poly.pdbx_strand_id
1 'polypeptide(L)'
;MDKLVRKIEVPLAKKIIEKAGLYIVQKKDLARLAEVAADAYQDYPLHNWFTKGKYDAKASRLIMQVSLKTMTEDAVIYADSEEINGFAVWLPFGFTGSKTIPFLTNGGLSLIFHSGLGIIGRLLTYETYAMNLKKEFTDNYDWYLYNLSIKKEAQGKGIASKLMRPMLQFCDDERMVAYLETNKEANVGLYRHYGFDLMKEEQIPKTPVMHYAMVRQPNPTNV
;
A
#
# COMPACT_ATOMS: atom_id res chain seq x y z
N MET A 1 -10.14 21.16 7.31
CA MET A 1 -10.87 19.91 7.59
C MET A 1 -9.92 18.70 7.66
N ASP A 2 -8.98 18.55 6.75
CA ASP A 2 -8.13 17.34 6.62
C ASP A 2 -7.26 16.97 7.84
N LYS A 3 -6.62 17.95 8.49
CA LYS A 3 -5.75 17.64 9.66
C LYS A 3 -6.52 17.20 10.92
N LEU A 4 -7.75 17.68 11.09
CA LEU A 4 -8.56 17.35 12.26
C LEU A 4 -9.13 15.94 12.16
N VAL A 5 -9.62 15.56 10.98
CA VAL A 5 -10.19 14.24 10.72
C VAL A 5 -9.10 13.17 10.82
N ARG A 6 -7.91 13.38 10.25
CA ARG A 6 -6.76 12.47 10.42
C ARG A 6 -6.38 12.25 11.88
N LYS A 7 -6.50 13.28 12.73
CA LYS A 7 -6.21 13.17 14.17
C LYS A 7 -7.22 12.29 14.93
N ILE A 8 -8.40 12.08 14.38
CA ILE A 8 -9.46 11.25 15.01
C ILE A 8 -9.48 9.86 14.40
N GLU A 9 -9.49 9.74 13.10
CA GLU A 9 -9.68 8.47 12.40
C GLU A 9 -8.48 7.53 12.50
N VAL A 10 -7.26 8.03 12.37
CA VAL A 10 -6.06 7.17 12.47
C VAL A 10 -5.94 6.48 13.84
N PRO A 11 -6.10 7.18 14.97
CA PRO A 11 -6.16 6.52 16.29
C PRO A 11 -7.32 5.55 16.45
N LEU A 12 -8.50 5.85 15.89
CA LEU A 12 -9.67 4.98 15.95
C LEU A 12 -9.42 3.69 15.16
N ALA A 13 -8.93 3.79 13.93
CA ALA A 13 -8.53 2.65 13.12
C ALA A 13 -7.49 1.76 13.84
N LYS A 14 -6.46 2.35 14.44
CA LYS A 14 -5.45 1.61 15.22
C LYS A 14 -6.07 0.81 16.37
N LYS A 15 -7.01 1.40 17.12
CA LYS A 15 -7.72 0.69 18.21
C LYS A 15 -8.52 -0.52 17.70
N ILE A 16 -9.14 -0.41 16.53
CA ILE A 16 -9.87 -1.51 15.91
C ILE A 16 -8.92 -2.63 15.50
N ILE A 17 -7.79 -2.28 14.91
CA ILE A 17 -6.73 -3.23 14.54
C ILE A 17 -6.18 -3.97 15.76
N GLU A 18 -5.90 -3.26 16.86
CA GLU A 18 -5.45 -3.86 18.13
C GLU A 18 -6.51 -4.81 18.73
N LYS A 19 -7.79 -4.40 18.72
CA LYS A 19 -8.90 -5.26 19.17
C LYS A 19 -9.06 -6.54 18.34
N ALA A 20 -8.69 -6.49 17.06
CA ALA A 20 -8.68 -7.64 16.18
C ALA A 20 -7.47 -8.59 16.42
N GLY A 21 -6.62 -8.30 17.40
CA GLY A 21 -5.43 -9.10 17.72
C GLY A 21 -4.32 -9.01 16.68
N LEU A 22 -4.22 -7.87 15.99
CA LEU A 22 -3.17 -7.58 15.02
C LEU A 22 -2.08 -6.71 15.65
N TYR A 23 -0.86 -6.86 15.17
CA TYR A 23 0.31 -6.16 15.68
C TYR A 23 0.45 -4.79 15.03
N ILE A 24 0.36 -3.71 15.82
CA ILE A 24 0.67 -2.35 15.34
C ILE A 24 2.19 -2.19 15.22
N VAL A 25 2.62 -1.95 13.99
CA VAL A 25 4.04 -1.84 13.62
C VAL A 25 4.71 -0.64 14.28
N GLN A 26 5.91 -0.84 14.80
CA GLN A 26 6.77 0.18 15.39
C GLN A 26 7.92 0.58 14.44
N LYS A 27 8.58 1.69 14.70
CA LYS A 27 9.70 2.16 13.87
C LYS A 27 10.84 1.14 13.73
N LYS A 28 11.09 0.34 14.78
CA LYS A 28 12.09 -0.74 14.76
C LYS A 28 11.80 -1.83 13.73
N ASP A 29 10.52 -2.03 13.37
CA ASP A 29 10.07 -3.13 12.51
C ASP A 29 10.14 -2.79 11.01
N LEU A 30 10.34 -1.50 10.65
CA LEU A 30 10.29 -1.05 9.24
C LEU A 30 11.27 -1.78 8.32
N ALA A 31 12.44 -2.17 8.83
CA ALA A 31 13.40 -2.96 8.05
C ALA A 31 12.83 -4.35 7.72
N ARG A 32 12.16 -4.99 8.70
CA ARG A 32 11.52 -6.29 8.54
C ARG A 32 10.36 -6.23 7.54
N LEU A 33 9.53 -5.19 7.61
CA LEU A 33 8.47 -4.98 6.63
C LEU A 33 9.02 -4.87 5.21
N ALA A 34 10.11 -4.14 5.03
CA ALA A 34 10.75 -3.99 3.72
C ALA A 34 11.29 -5.32 3.18
N GLU A 35 11.77 -6.22 4.04
CA GLU A 35 12.17 -7.59 3.65
C GLU A 35 10.96 -8.42 3.21
N VAL A 36 9.86 -8.40 3.99
CA VAL A 36 8.62 -9.11 3.66
C VAL A 36 8.04 -8.60 2.32
N ALA A 37 8.05 -7.30 2.10
CA ALA A 37 7.58 -6.73 0.84
C ALA A 37 8.49 -7.14 -0.33
N ALA A 38 9.81 -7.11 -0.16
CA ALA A 38 10.74 -7.55 -1.20
C ALA A 38 10.52 -9.03 -1.56
N ASP A 39 10.26 -9.90 -0.59
CA ASP A 39 9.92 -11.29 -0.84
C ASP A 39 8.61 -11.42 -1.65
N ALA A 40 7.57 -10.69 -1.26
CA ALA A 40 6.26 -10.70 -1.91
C ALA A 40 6.30 -10.17 -3.35
N TYR A 41 7.22 -9.26 -3.67
CA TYR A 41 7.30 -8.57 -4.96
C TYR A 41 8.22 -9.22 -5.99
N GLN A 42 8.78 -10.40 -5.74
CA GLN A 42 9.71 -11.08 -6.68
C GLN A 42 9.17 -11.20 -8.12
N ASP A 43 7.86 -11.46 -8.26
CA ASP A 43 7.20 -11.61 -9.57
C ASP A 43 6.22 -10.46 -9.86
N TYR A 44 6.44 -9.27 -9.25
CA TYR A 44 5.53 -8.16 -9.39
C TYR A 44 5.94 -7.26 -10.56
N PRO A 45 5.09 -7.09 -11.60
CA PRO A 45 5.46 -6.40 -12.83
C PRO A 45 6.02 -4.98 -12.62
N LEU A 46 5.43 -4.23 -11.70
CA LEU A 46 5.87 -2.87 -11.38
C LEU A 46 7.28 -2.83 -10.80
N HIS A 47 7.63 -3.74 -9.88
CA HIS A 47 8.97 -3.81 -9.30
C HIS A 47 10.02 -4.23 -10.34
N ASN A 48 9.67 -5.15 -11.24
CA ASN A 48 10.52 -5.49 -12.38
C ASN A 48 10.78 -4.28 -13.28
N TRP A 49 9.75 -3.49 -13.56
CA TRP A 49 9.92 -2.28 -14.37
C TRP A 49 10.76 -1.21 -13.65
N PHE A 50 10.60 -1.01 -12.35
CA PHE A 50 11.46 -0.10 -11.59
C PHE A 50 12.94 -0.45 -11.73
N THR A 51 13.27 -1.74 -11.88
CA THR A 51 14.62 -2.28 -11.97
C THR A 51 15.02 -2.70 -13.40
N LYS A 52 14.41 -2.09 -14.43
CA LYS A 52 14.72 -2.30 -15.86
C LYS A 52 14.44 -3.71 -16.36
N GLY A 53 13.34 -4.32 -15.91
CA GLY A 53 12.84 -5.61 -16.42
C GLY A 53 13.41 -6.85 -15.71
N LYS A 54 14.34 -6.68 -14.76
CA LYS A 54 14.87 -7.76 -13.94
C LYS A 54 14.68 -7.45 -12.46
N TYR A 55 14.06 -8.37 -11.73
CA TYR A 55 13.86 -8.19 -10.29
C TYR A 55 15.20 -7.99 -9.56
N ASP A 56 15.25 -6.97 -8.71
CA ASP A 56 16.34 -6.67 -7.81
C ASP A 56 15.82 -6.56 -6.38
N ALA A 57 16.07 -7.58 -5.57
CA ALA A 57 15.58 -7.67 -4.20
C ALA A 57 16.09 -6.52 -3.31
N LYS A 58 17.33 -6.06 -3.52
CA LYS A 58 17.90 -4.95 -2.77
C LYS A 58 17.24 -3.62 -3.13
N ALA A 59 17.02 -3.37 -4.43
CA ALA A 59 16.28 -2.20 -4.88
C ALA A 59 14.84 -2.21 -4.36
N SER A 60 14.14 -3.35 -4.48
CA SER A 60 12.77 -3.52 -3.97
C SER A 60 12.67 -3.24 -2.47
N ARG A 61 13.60 -3.79 -1.68
CA ARG A 61 13.70 -3.51 -0.24
C ARG A 61 13.95 -2.03 0.05
N LEU A 62 14.87 -1.38 -0.66
CA LEU A 62 15.16 0.04 -0.48
C LEU A 62 13.97 0.93 -0.83
N ILE A 63 13.26 0.65 -1.93
CA ILE A 63 12.03 1.35 -2.32
C ILE A 63 11.02 1.28 -1.16
N MET A 64 10.72 0.07 -0.68
CA MET A 64 9.75 -0.11 0.40
C MET A 64 10.20 0.55 1.70
N GLN A 65 11.48 0.44 2.06
CA GLN A 65 12.02 1.05 3.27
C GLN A 65 11.88 2.58 3.25
N VAL A 66 12.16 3.21 2.12
CA VAL A 66 11.99 4.66 1.95
C VAL A 66 10.51 5.04 2.03
N SER A 67 9.65 4.31 1.33
CA SER A 67 8.20 4.55 1.33
C SER A 67 7.63 4.45 2.75
N LEU A 68 7.89 3.37 3.47
CA LEU A 68 7.42 3.15 4.84
C LEU A 68 7.89 4.26 5.79
N LYS A 69 9.17 4.62 5.76
CA LYS A 69 9.70 5.70 6.59
C LYS A 69 9.04 7.06 6.31
N THR A 70 8.73 7.32 5.04
CA THR A 70 8.10 8.58 4.61
C THR A 70 6.64 8.68 5.05
N MET A 71 5.94 7.53 5.17
CA MET A 71 4.50 7.47 5.45
C MET A 71 4.16 7.17 6.92
N THR A 72 5.13 6.78 7.75
CA THR A 72 4.88 6.24 9.11
C THR A 72 4.05 7.15 9.99
N GLU A 73 4.13 8.47 9.84
CA GLU A 73 3.39 9.41 10.68
C GLU A 73 1.90 9.54 10.31
N ASP A 74 1.58 9.31 9.03
CA ASP A 74 0.23 9.49 8.49
C ASP A 74 -0.51 8.16 8.27
N ALA A 75 0.18 7.02 8.30
CA ALA A 75 -0.36 5.72 7.94
C ALA A 75 -0.83 4.90 9.15
N VAL A 76 -1.77 3.98 8.89
CA VAL A 76 -2.06 2.84 9.76
C VAL A 76 -1.29 1.64 9.21
N ILE A 77 -0.23 1.22 9.91
CA ILE A 77 0.65 0.11 9.52
C ILE A 77 0.54 -0.98 10.58
N TYR A 78 0.19 -2.18 10.17
CA TYR A 78 0.03 -3.32 11.06
C TYR A 78 0.36 -4.64 10.38
N ALA A 79 0.66 -5.65 11.17
CA ALA A 79 1.05 -6.98 10.72
C ALA A 79 0.16 -8.07 11.34
N ASP A 80 0.23 -9.27 10.78
CA ASP A 80 -0.48 -10.45 11.26
C ASP A 80 -0.07 -10.86 12.68
N SER A 81 1.18 -10.62 13.04
CA SER A 81 1.79 -10.91 14.35
C SER A 81 3.11 -10.14 14.51
N GLU A 82 3.79 -10.27 15.65
CA GLU A 82 5.13 -9.70 15.87
C GLU A 82 6.21 -10.33 15.00
N GLU A 83 6.03 -11.59 14.53
CA GLU A 83 6.96 -12.25 13.58
C GLU A 83 6.88 -11.64 12.17
N ILE A 84 5.79 -10.95 11.84
CA ILE A 84 5.56 -10.26 10.57
C ILE A 84 5.72 -11.22 9.38
N ASN A 85 4.72 -12.08 9.16
CA ASN A 85 4.62 -12.89 7.95
C ASN A 85 3.84 -12.18 6.84
N GLY A 86 3.00 -11.20 7.22
CA GLY A 86 2.32 -10.31 6.32
C GLY A 86 1.98 -8.99 7.01
N PHE A 87 1.81 -7.93 6.22
CA PHE A 87 1.45 -6.62 6.73
C PHE A 87 0.60 -5.84 5.74
N ALA A 88 -0.14 -4.86 6.25
CA ALA A 88 -0.91 -3.91 5.48
C ALA A 88 -0.52 -2.47 5.84
N VAL A 89 -0.57 -1.59 4.84
CA VAL A 89 -0.38 -0.14 4.98
C VAL A 89 -1.61 0.55 4.42
N TRP A 90 -2.32 1.27 5.27
CA TRP A 90 -3.44 2.08 4.87
C TRP A 90 -3.16 3.55 5.10
N LEU A 91 -3.46 4.35 4.10
CA LEU A 91 -3.33 5.80 4.13
C LEU A 91 -4.72 6.43 4.26
N PRO A 92 -4.91 7.36 5.19
CA PRO A 92 -6.17 8.05 5.35
C PRO A 92 -6.42 9.00 4.17
N PHE A 93 -7.66 9.43 4.01
CA PHE A 93 -8.04 10.35 2.97
C PHE A 93 -7.15 11.63 2.94
N GLY A 94 -7.08 12.26 1.76
CA GLY A 94 -6.23 13.44 1.54
C GLY A 94 -4.74 13.10 1.41
N PHE A 95 -4.35 11.83 1.28
CA PHE A 95 -3.00 11.48 0.86
C PHE A 95 -2.80 11.83 -0.63
N THR A 96 -1.82 12.67 -0.90
CA THR A 96 -1.55 13.21 -2.25
C THR A 96 -0.20 12.81 -2.83
N GLY A 97 0.42 11.76 -2.27
CA GLY A 97 1.71 11.24 -2.72
C GLY A 97 2.89 11.59 -1.81
N SER A 98 4.06 11.06 -2.16
CA SER A 98 5.28 11.20 -1.37
C SER A 98 5.89 12.60 -1.52
N LYS A 99 6.52 13.08 -0.46
CA LYS A 99 7.24 14.36 -0.48
C LYS A 99 8.72 14.12 -0.83
N THR A 100 9.29 14.97 -1.69
CA THR A 100 10.69 14.81 -2.18
C THR A 100 11.72 14.89 -1.06
N ILE A 101 11.59 15.82 -0.12
CA ILE A 101 12.57 15.98 0.98
C ILE A 101 12.59 14.76 1.90
N PRO A 102 11.45 14.27 2.44
CA PRO A 102 11.42 13.03 3.20
C PRO A 102 11.95 11.83 2.43
N PHE A 103 11.73 11.73 1.13
CA PHE A 103 12.30 10.66 0.31
C PHE A 103 13.84 10.63 0.42
N LEU A 104 14.51 11.76 0.20
CA LEU A 104 15.98 11.82 0.23
C LEU A 104 16.55 11.52 1.62
N THR A 105 15.97 12.09 2.67
CA THR A 105 16.42 11.93 4.07
C THR A 105 16.15 10.52 4.61
N ASN A 106 15.14 9.83 4.10
CA ASN A 106 14.74 8.49 4.55
C ASN A 106 15.46 7.33 3.83
N GLY A 107 16.48 7.62 3.02
CA GLY A 107 17.33 6.61 2.38
C GLY A 107 17.25 6.59 0.84
N GLY A 108 16.59 7.55 0.21
CA GLY A 108 16.53 7.68 -1.25
C GLY A 108 17.91 7.78 -1.91
N LEU A 109 18.89 8.36 -1.23
CA LEU A 109 20.29 8.37 -1.70
C LEU A 109 20.86 6.95 -1.83
N SER A 110 20.59 6.05 -0.88
CA SER A 110 21.04 4.66 -0.96
C SER A 110 20.42 3.93 -2.16
N LEU A 111 19.16 4.23 -2.47
CA LEU A 111 18.48 3.70 -3.66
C LEU A 111 19.12 4.23 -4.95
N ILE A 112 19.44 5.51 -5.00
CA ILE A 112 20.14 6.13 -6.16
C ILE A 112 21.51 5.51 -6.36
N PHE A 113 22.31 5.37 -5.30
CA PHE A 113 23.64 4.73 -5.37
C PHE A 113 23.57 3.29 -5.86
N HIS A 114 22.54 2.54 -5.45
CA HIS A 114 22.39 1.15 -5.86
C HIS A 114 21.84 0.99 -7.29
N SER A 115 20.83 1.79 -7.67
CA SER A 115 20.04 1.56 -8.90
C SER A 115 20.22 2.65 -9.97
N GLY A 116 21.02 3.68 -9.67
CA GLY A 116 21.21 4.85 -10.54
C GLY A 116 20.02 5.84 -10.50
N LEU A 117 20.24 7.03 -11.05
CA LEU A 117 19.24 8.12 -11.06
C LEU A 117 17.94 7.75 -11.80
N GLY A 118 18.01 6.88 -12.80
CA GLY A 118 16.84 6.51 -13.61
C GLY A 118 15.71 5.83 -12.84
N ILE A 119 15.98 5.25 -11.66
CA ILE A 119 14.92 4.66 -10.82
C ILE A 119 13.98 5.74 -10.28
N ILE A 120 14.50 6.92 -9.97
CA ILE A 120 13.68 8.04 -9.46
C ILE A 120 12.68 8.49 -10.53
N GLY A 121 13.12 8.61 -11.78
CA GLY A 121 12.20 8.94 -12.89
C GLY A 121 11.07 7.92 -13.03
N ARG A 122 11.36 6.62 -12.90
CA ARG A 122 10.33 5.56 -12.96
C ARG A 122 9.38 5.60 -11.76
N LEU A 123 9.89 5.80 -10.55
CA LEU A 123 9.06 5.94 -9.35
C LEU A 123 8.11 7.14 -9.47
N LEU A 124 8.61 8.31 -9.89
CA LEU A 124 7.81 9.52 -10.08
C LEU A 124 6.78 9.36 -11.19
N THR A 125 7.13 8.67 -12.29
CA THR A 125 6.19 8.39 -13.39
C THR A 125 5.01 7.57 -12.86
N TYR A 126 5.30 6.49 -12.12
CA TYR A 126 4.25 5.67 -11.52
C TYR A 126 3.42 6.44 -10.51
N GLU A 127 4.05 7.09 -9.55
CA GLU A 127 3.35 7.82 -8.48
C GLU A 127 2.44 8.91 -9.02
N THR A 128 2.93 9.69 -9.99
CA THR A 128 2.12 10.75 -10.63
C THR A 128 0.90 10.16 -11.34
N TYR A 129 1.09 9.07 -12.09
CA TYR A 129 0.02 8.38 -12.78
C TYR A 129 -1.01 7.82 -11.77
N ALA A 130 -0.58 7.07 -10.77
CA ALA A 130 -1.43 6.43 -9.78
C ALA A 130 -2.25 7.46 -8.97
N MET A 131 -1.62 8.54 -8.52
CA MET A 131 -2.30 9.59 -7.76
C MET A 131 -3.34 10.36 -8.59
N ASN A 132 -3.06 10.61 -9.87
CA ASN A 132 -4.02 11.24 -10.77
C ASN A 132 -5.24 10.33 -10.99
N LEU A 133 -5.00 9.05 -11.24
CA LEU A 133 -6.06 8.07 -11.45
C LEU A 133 -6.91 7.87 -10.17
N LYS A 134 -6.27 7.76 -9.01
CA LYS A 134 -6.98 7.69 -7.72
C LYS A 134 -7.95 8.84 -7.55
N LYS A 135 -7.53 10.05 -7.86
CA LYS A 135 -8.34 11.27 -7.76
C LYS A 135 -9.58 11.22 -8.66
N GLU A 136 -9.52 10.58 -9.84
CA GLU A 136 -10.67 10.44 -10.73
C GLU A 136 -11.83 9.63 -10.09
N PHE A 137 -11.52 8.69 -9.18
CA PHE A 137 -12.51 7.76 -8.62
C PHE A 137 -12.95 8.09 -7.20
N THR A 138 -12.16 8.83 -6.42
CA THR A 138 -12.41 9.00 -4.99
C THR A 138 -12.40 10.45 -4.54
N ASP A 139 -12.04 11.40 -5.39
CA ASP A 139 -11.77 12.80 -5.01
C ASP A 139 -10.82 12.92 -3.81
N ASN A 140 -9.95 11.89 -3.61
CA ASN A 140 -9.10 11.69 -2.43
C ASN A 140 -9.88 11.56 -1.10
N TYR A 141 -11.17 11.18 -1.14
CA TYR A 141 -11.99 10.93 0.04
C TYR A 141 -12.15 9.43 0.27
N ASP A 142 -11.04 8.77 0.59
CA ASP A 142 -10.91 7.32 0.67
C ASP A 142 -9.88 6.88 1.71
N TRP A 143 -10.02 5.65 2.19
CA TRP A 143 -8.92 4.91 2.80
C TRP A 143 -8.17 4.12 1.73
N TYR A 144 -6.93 4.49 1.50
CA TYR A 144 -6.12 3.90 0.45
C TYR A 144 -5.28 2.74 0.97
N LEU A 145 -5.56 1.52 0.54
CA LEU A 145 -4.68 0.37 0.75
C LEU A 145 -3.43 0.52 -0.13
N TYR A 146 -2.41 1.15 0.43
CA TYR A 146 -1.14 1.40 -0.24
C TYR A 146 -0.31 0.13 -0.43
N ASN A 147 -0.36 -0.80 0.54
CA ASN A 147 0.39 -2.04 0.50
C ASN A 147 -0.34 -3.17 1.22
N LEU A 148 -0.32 -4.34 0.62
CA LEU A 148 -0.63 -5.62 1.24
C LEU A 148 0.44 -6.61 0.80
N SER A 149 1.35 -6.96 1.70
CA SER A 149 2.44 -7.89 1.43
C SER A 149 2.39 -9.07 2.37
N ILE A 150 2.55 -10.26 1.82
CA ILE A 150 2.60 -11.54 2.56
C ILE A 150 3.77 -12.34 2.00
N LYS A 151 4.66 -12.82 2.85
CA LYS A 151 5.76 -13.71 2.45
C LYS A 151 5.25 -14.86 1.61
N LYS A 152 5.98 -15.25 0.58
CA LYS A 152 5.59 -16.34 -0.32
C LYS A 152 5.23 -17.62 0.43
N GLU A 153 6.03 -18.01 1.41
CA GLU A 153 5.82 -19.22 2.24
C GLU A 153 4.59 -19.16 3.16
N ALA A 154 4.07 -17.95 3.40
CA ALA A 154 2.90 -17.68 4.25
C ALA A 154 1.62 -17.41 3.46
N GLN A 155 1.68 -17.36 2.13
CA GLN A 155 0.50 -17.19 1.27
C GLN A 155 -0.42 -18.42 1.36
N GLY A 156 -1.71 -18.24 1.07
CA GLY A 156 -2.72 -19.29 1.14
C GLY A 156 -3.17 -19.70 2.56
N LYS A 157 -2.61 -19.08 3.61
CA LYS A 157 -2.91 -19.38 5.02
C LYS A 157 -3.90 -18.41 5.69
N GLY A 158 -4.66 -17.65 4.90
CA GLY A 158 -5.69 -16.72 5.42
C GLY A 158 -5.16 -15.38 5.95
N ILE A 159 -3.84 -15.10 5.87
CA ILE A 159 -3.25 -13.86 6.39
C ILE A 159 -3.82 -12.63 5.69
N ALA A 160 -4.08 -12.68 4.36
CA ALA A 160 -4.71 -11.58 3.65
C ALA A 160 -6.08 -11.22 4.27
N SER A 161 -6.93 -12.20 4.54
CA SER A 161 -8.23 -11.97 5.19
C SER A 161 -8.09 -11.40 6.59
N LYS A 162 -7.14 -11.91 7.38
CA LYS A 162 -6.84 -11.41 8.72
C LYS A 162 -6.45 -9.93 8.69
N LEU A 163 -5.65 -9.51 7.71
CA LEU A 163 -5.20 -8.13 7.56
C LEU A 163 -6.28 -7.22 6.95
N MET A 164 -7.07 -7.70 6.00
CA MET A 164 -8.05 -6.87 5.28
C MET A 164 -9.32 -6.60 6.08
N ARG A 165 -9.94 -7.64 6.66
CA ARG A 165 -11.28 -7.55 7.23
C ARG A 165 -11.48 -6.48 8.29
N PRO A 166 -10.58 -6.28 9.29
CA PRO A 166 -10.80 -5.29 10.33
C PRO A 166 -10.83 -3.86 9.79
N MET A 167 -9.99 -3.56 8.79
CA MET A 167 -9.95 -2.23 8.19
C MET A 167 -11.12 -1.99 7.24
N LEU A 168 -11.58 -3.03 6.53
CA LEU A 168 -12.79 -2.95 5.71
C LEU A 168 -14.03 -2.77 6.57
N GLN A 169 -14.13 -3.46 7.70
CA GLN A 169 -15.20 -3.24 8.68
C GLN A 169 -15.19 -1.81 9.21
N PHE A 170 -14.02 -1.28 9.54
CA PHE A 170 -13.89 0.13 9.92
C PHE A 170 -14.41 1.07 8.83
N CYS A 171 -14.07 0.82 7.56
CA CYS A 171 -14.57 1.61 6.44
C CYS A 171 -16.11 1.52 6.32
N ASP A 172 -16.69 0.34 6.58
CA ASP A 172 -18.14 0.15 6.56
C ASP A 172 -18.84 0.92 7.71
N ASP A 173 -18.32 0.82 8.93
CA ASP A 173 -18.86 1.48 10.11
C ASP A 173 -18.81 3.00 9.99
N GLU A 174 -17.69 3.55 9.45
CA GLU A 174 -17.49 4.98 9.25
C GLU A 174 -18.02 5.48 7.90
N ARG A 175 -18.64 4.63 7.08
CA ARG A 175 -19.17 4.92 5.75
C ARG A 175 -18.13 5.52 4.80
N MET A 176 -16.90 5.00 4.86
CA MET A 176 -15.77 5.46 4.07
C MET A 176 -15.52 4.55 2.87
N VAL A 177 -15.21 5.16 1.74
CA VAL A 177 -14.75 4.46 0.55
C VAL A 177 -13.36 3.88 0.79
N ALA A 178 -13.10 2.67 0.31
CA ALA A 178 -11.77 2.10 0.25
C ALA A 178 -11.28 2.07 -1.21
N TYR A 179 -10.03 2.44 -1.43
CA TYR A 179 -9.37 2.43 -2.72
C TYR A 179 -8.10 1.56 -2.68
N LEU A 180 -7.81 0.91 -3.75
CA LEU A 180 -6.53 0.24 -3.99
C LEU A 180 -6.19 0.20 -5.47
N GLU A 181 -4.94 -0.12 -5.75
CA GLU A 181 -4.46 -0.46 -7.08
C GLU A 181 -3.55 -1.68 -7.05
N THR A 182 -3.52 -2.41 -8.14
CA THR A 182 -2.60 -3.52 -8.34
C THR A 182 -2.07 -3.52 -9.77
N ASN A 183 -0.88 -4.09 -9.96
CA ASN A 183 -0.28 -4.26 -11.28
C ASN A 183 -0.16 -5.75 -11.66
N LYS A 184 -0.86 -6.62 -10.92
CA LYS A 184 -0.92 -8.06 -11.16
C LYS A 184 -2.38 -8.48 -11.31
N GLU A 185 -2.76 -8.92 -12.51
CA GLU A 185 -4.13 -9.34 -12.86
C GLU A 185 -4.70 -10.36 -11.86
N ALA A 186 -3.89 -11.34 -11.46
CA ALA A 186 -4.30 -12.36 -10.50
C ALA A 186 -4.81 -11.79 -9.15
N ASN A 187 -4.42 -10.56 -8.79
CA ASN A 187 -4.89 -9.92 -7.57
C ASN A 187 -6.30 -9.32 -7.71
N VAL A 188 -6.79 -9.07 -8.93
CA VAL A 188 -8.12 -8.50 -9.17
C VAL A 188 -9.20 -9.41 -8.58
N GLY A 189 -9.10 -10.73 -8.81
CA GLY A 189 -10.01 -11.72 -8.23
C GLY A 189 -9.98 -11.73 -6.71
N LEU A 190 -8.80 -11.61 -6.11
CA LEU A 190 -8.63 -11.52 -4.65
C LEU A 190 -9.37 -10.29 -4.09
N TYR A 191 -9.20 -9.12 -4.68
CA TYR A 191 -9.82 -7.90 -4.19
C TYR A 191 -11.33 -7.85 -4.45
N ARG A 192 -11.81 -8.44 -5.55
CA ARG A 192 -13.25 -8.66 -5.77
C ARG A 192 -13.88 -9.48 -4.65
N HIS A 193 -13.20 -10.49 -4.13
CA HIS A 193 -13.65 -11.27 -2.98
C HIS A 193 -13.85 -10.41 -1.72
N TYR A 194 -13.13 -9.28 -1.59
CA TYR A 194 -13.32 -8.30 -0.51
C TYR A 194 -14.31 -7.18 -0.85
N GLY A 195 -15.03 -7.28 -1.97
CA GLY A 195 -16.06 -6.32 -2.36
C GLY A 195 -15.52 -5.09 -3.12
N PHE A 196 -14.31 -5.17 -3.67
CA PHE A 196 -13.80 -4.12 -4.55
C PHE A 196 -14.28 -4.33 -5.99
N ASP A 197 -14.76 -3.26 -6.60
CA ASP A 197 -15.09 -3.20 -8.02
C ASP A 197 -13.90 -2.69 -8.83
N LEU A 198 -13.66 -3.28 -10.00
CA LEU A 198 -12.65 -2.82 -10.95
C LEU A 198 -13.18 -1.58 -11.68
N MET A 199 -12.58 -0.43 -11.41
CA MET A 199 -12.95 0.84 -12.00
C MET A 199 -12.21 1.10 -13.30
N LYS A 200 -10.95 0.69 -13.39
CA LYS A 200 -10.11 0.87 -14.57
C LYS A 200 -9.06 -0.21 -14.69
N GLU A 201 -8.88 -0.64 -15.92
CA GLU A 201 -7.80 -1.53 -16.36
C GLU A 201 -7.15 -0.88 -17.58
N GLU A 202 -5.89 -0.46 -17.43
CA GLU A 202 -5.14 0.12 -18.54
C GLU A 202 -3.63 -0.05 -18.36
N GLN A 203 -2.91 0.06 -19.45
CA GLN A 203 -1.45 0.09 -19.40
C GLN A 203 -0.95 1.46 -18.97
N ILE A 204 -0.05 1.53 -17.97
CA ILE A 204 0.59 2.78 -17.57
C ILE A 204 1.33 3.37 -18.77
N PRO A 205 1.07 4.64 -19.14
CA PRO A 205 1.66 5.26 -20.32
C PRO A 205 3.20 5.12 -20.37
N LYS A 206 3.72 4.70 -21.52
CA LYS A 206 5.16 4.51 -21.79
C LYS A 206 5.83 3.41 -20.93
N THR A 207 5.07 2.47 -20.41
CA THR A 207 5.57 1.32 -19.66
C THR A 207 4.92 0.03 -20.15
N PRO A 208 5.51 -1.16 -19.90
CA PRO A 208 4.84 -2.44 -20.18
C PRO A 208 3.92 -2.89 -19.04
N VAL A 209 3.66 -2.05 -18.03
CA VAL A 209 2.98 -2.44 -16.80
C VAL A 209 1.48 -2.15 -16.91
N MET A 210 0.67 -3.16 -16.68
CA MET A 210 -0.78 -3.01 -16.52
C MET A 210 -1.10 -2.45 -15.12
N HIS A 211 -2.17 -1.69 -15.04
CA HIS A 211 -2.66 -1.08 -13.83
C HIS A 211 -4.16 -1.34 -13.68
N TYR A 212 -4.55 -1.76 -12.49
CA TYR A 212 -5.91 -2.11 -12.12
C TYR A 212 -6.31 -1.25 -10.92
N ALA A 213 -7.13 -0.23 -11.15
CA ALA A 213 -7.67 0.64 -10.09
C ALA A 213 -9.00 0.06 -9.59
N MET A 214 -9.14 -0.09 -8.29
CA MET A 214 -10.31 -0.71 -7.68
C MET A 214 -10.85 0.12 -6.52
N VAL A 215 -12.18 0.20 -6.43
CA VAL A 215 -12.90 0.94 -5.39
C VAL A 215 -13.86 0.01 -4.68
N ARG A 216 -13.98 0.15 -3.37
CA ARG A 216 -15.00 -0.50 -2.56
C ARG A 216 -15.87 0.56 -1.88
N GLN A 217 -17.16 0.53 -2.19
CA GLN A 217 -18.13 1.33 -1.46
C GLN A 217 -18.36 0.74 -0.05
N PRO A 218 -18.62 1.56 0.96
CA PRO A 218 -18.96 1.05 2.28
C PRO A 218 -20.26 0.23 2.19
N ASN A 219 -20.27 -0.89 2.88
CA ASN A 219 -21.46 -1.74 3.04
C ASN A 219 -21.86 -1.75 4.51
N PRO A 220 -22.57 -0.71 4.99
CA PRO A 220 -22.98 -0.66 6.38
C PRO A 220 -23.87 -1.85 6.67
N THR A 221 -23.36 -2.80 7.43
CA THR A 221 -24.12 -3.92 7.94
C THR A 221 -25.28 -3.37 8.73
N ASN A 222 -26.48 -3.75 8.35
CA ASN A 222 -27.75 -3.34 8.87
C ASN A 222 -27.71 -3.04 10.38
N VAL A 223 -28.10 -1.82 10.71
CA VAL A 223 -28.52 -1.44 12.07
C VAL A 223 -29.83 -2.13 12.36
#